data_cb49637a1b2f3f11983cfe1834852380
#
_entry.id   cb49637a1b2f3f11983cfe1834852380
#
_cell.length_a   1.000
_cell.length_b   1.000
_cell.length_c   1.000
_cell.angle_alpha   90.00
_cell.angle_beta   90.00
_cell.angle_gamma   90.00
#
_symmetry.space_group_name_H-M   'P 1'
#
loop_
_entity.id
_entity.type
_entity.pdbx_description
1 polymer ?
#
loop_
_entity_poly.entity_id
_entity_poly.type
_entity_poly.pdbx_seq_one_letter_code
_entity_poly.pdbx_strand_id
1 'polypeptide(L)'
;ERPESTLLGADMGELLGGDASGVVISPDLAAVAQQIDVLIDFTVPESTLAHAVICAKQGLPMVVGTTGFSDEQAQALAAATAGMPFCQASNFAPGVNLTFKLAEAAAMALGNSVDIEIVEAHHRHKIDAPSGTALSLGEVVAKALGRDLSQAAVYGREGRTGARDRDTIGFSTIRAGDVVG
;
A
#
# COMPACT_ATOMS: atom_id res chain seq x y z
N GLU A 1 -7.27 12.80 -12.40
CA GLU A 1 -6.57 12.06 -13.48
C GLU A 1 -5.39 12.91 -13.98
N ARG A 2 -4.37 12.30 -14.62
CA ARG A 2 -3.20 13.05 -15.12
C ARG A 2 -3.60 14.02 -16.24
N PRO A 3 -2.95 15.20 -16.35
CA PRO A 3 -3.33 16.21 -17.34
C PRO A 3 -3.25 15.74 -18.79
N GLU A 4 -2.39 14.75 -19.09
CA GLU A 4 -2.21 14.17 -20.42
C GLU A 4 -3.14 12.96 -20.72
N SER A 5 -4.02 12.61 -19.78
CA SER A 5 -4.94 11.48 -19.96
C SER A 5 -5.98 11.74 -21.03
N THR A 6 -6.19 10.77 -21.90
CA THR A 6 -7.25 10.80 -22.93
C THR A 6 -8.66 10.62 -22.35
N LEU A 7 -8.76 10.31 -21.06
CA LEU A 7 -10.04 10.13 -20.35
C LEU A 7 -10.59 11.45 -19.80
N LEU A 8 -9.83 12.53 -19.82
CA LEU A 8 -10.30 13.82 -19.30
C LEU A 8 -11.55 14.29 -20.05
N GLY A 9 -12.55 14.72 -19.27
CA GLY A 9 -13.85 15.15 -19.78
C GLY A 9 -14.82 14.02 -20.12
N ALA A 10 -14.39 12.75 -20.02
CA ALA A 10 -15.30 11.61 -20.19
C ALA A 10 -16.22 11.43 -18.99
N ASP A 11 -17.46 11.02 -19.23
CA ASP A 11 -18.42 10.64 -18.19
C ASP A 11 -18.12 9.24 -17.66
N MET A 12 -18.13 9.08 -16.34
CA MET A 12 -17.80 7.80 -15.70
C MET A 12 -18.83 6.71 -15.98
N GLY A 13 -20.12 7.07 -16.09
CA GLY A 13 -21.17 6.11 -16.40
C GLY A 13 -20.99 5.53 -17.80
N GLU A 14 -20.73 6.37 -18.79
CA GLU A 14 -20.48 5.95 -20.18
C GLU A 14 -19.21 5.10 -20.30
N LEU A 15 -18.14 5.45 -19.59
CA LEU A 15 -16.90 4.65 -19.57
C LEU A 15 -17.11 3.24 -19.02
N LEU A 16 -18.06 3.07 -18.09
CA LEU A 16 -18.44 1.77 -17.53
C LEU A 16 -19.46 1.02 -18.39
N GLY A 17 -19.85 1.56 -19.56
CA GLY A 17 -20.78 0.95 -20.49
C GLY A 17 -22.26 1.12 -20.09
N GLY A 18 -22.58 2.06 -19.19
CA GLY A 18 -23.92 2.46 -18.79
C GLY A 18 -24.36 3.80 -19.38
N ASP A 19 -25.45 4.35 -18.84
CA ASP A 19 -25.92 5.69 -19.16
C ASP A 19 -25.02 6.76 -18.52
N ALA A 20 -25.06 7.98 -19.08
CA ALA A 20 -24.32 9.12 -18.54
C ALA A 20 -24.70 9.39 -17.07
N SER A 21 -23.71 9.44 -16.20
CA SER A 21 -23.87 9.68 -14.76
C SER A 21 -23.83 11.17 -14.38
N GLY A 22 -23.31 12.02 -15.25
CA GLY A 22 -22.99 13.43 -14.97
C GLY A 22 -21.68 13.60 -14.19
N VAL A 23 -20.98 12.51 -13.85
CA VAL A 23 -19.69 12.54 -13.16
C VAL A 23 -18.57 12.51 -14.19
N VAL A 24 -17.87 13.63 -14.34
CA VAL A 24 -16.86 13.85 -15.38
C VAL A 24 -15.45 13.74 -14.79
N ILE A 25 -14.55 13.07 -15.52
CA ILE A 25 -13.14 12.95 -15.12
C ILE A 25 -12.45 14.31 -15.23
N SER A 26 -11.89 14.78 -14.10
CA SER A 26 -11.19 16.07 -13.99
C SER A 26 -9.71 15.88 -13.66
N PRO A 27 -8.81 16.74 -14.14
CA PRO A 27 -7.42 16.76 -13.73
C PRO A 27 -7.18 17.56 -12.45
N ASP A 28 -8.17 18.35 -11.99
CA ASP A 28 -8.02 19.31 -10.89
C ASP A 28 -8.89 18.90 -9.69
N LEU A 29 -8.24 18.31 -8.68
CA LEU A 29 -8.91 17.97 -7.42
C LEU A 29 -9.42 19.22 -6.69
N ALA A 30 -8.67 20.33 -6.72
CA ALA A 30 -9.07 21.52 -5.96
C ALA A 30 -10.38 22.12 -6.49
N ALA A 31 -10.64 22.02 -7.80
CA ALA A 31 -11.87 22.51 -8.42
C ALA A 31 -13.11 21.70 -8.03
N VAL A 32 -12.94 20.43 -7.66
CA VAL A 32 -14.05 19.52 -7.32
C VAL A 32 -14.14 19.20 -5.82
N ALA A 33 -13.15 19.58 -5.02
CA ALA A 33 -13.03 19.20 -3.62
C ALA A 33 -14.25 19.55 -2.75
N GLN A 34 -14.98 20.61 -3.10
CA GLN A 34 -16.21 21.01 -2.38
C GLN A 34 -17.48 20.25 -2.84
N GLN A 35 -17.35 19.40 -3.86
CA GLN A 35 -18.46 18.62 -4.42
C GLN A 35 -18.42 17.16 -3.96
N ILE A 36 -17.40 16.77 -3.15
CA ILE A 36 -17.17 15.41 -2.70
C ILE A 36 -17.08 15.37 -1.17
N ASP A 37 -17.48 14.27 -0.59
CA ASP A 37 -17.49 14.06 0.87
C ASP A 37 -16.21 13.40 1.38
N VAL A 38 -15.52 12.64 0.51
CA VAL A 38 -14.29 11.93 0.85
C VAL A 38 -13.45 11.71 -0.40
N LEU A 39 -12.13 11.87 -0.29
CA LEU A 39 -11.18 11.46 -1.32
C LEU A 39 -10.69 10.04 -1.04
N ILE A 40 -10.81 9.15 -2.03
CA ILE A 40 -10.19 7.83 -2.04
C ILE A 40 -9.01 7.86 -3.02
N ASP A 41 -7.79 7.66 -2.51
CA ASP A 41 -6.54 7.82 -3.25
C ASP A 41 -5.76 6.51 -3.34
N PHE A 42 -5.61 5.99 -4.57
CA PHE A 42 -4.78 4.85 -4.94
C PHE A 42 -3.86 5.27 -6.11
N THR A 43 -3.01 6.26 -5.87
CA THR A 43 -2.15 6.83 -6.90
C THR A 43 -0.67 6.52 -6.64
N VAL A 44 0.18 7.53 -6.64
CA VAL A 44 1.61 7.43 -6.32
C VAL A 44 1.96 8.41 -5.20
N PRO A 45 3.05 8.19 -4.43
CA PRO A 45 3.38 9.00 -3.25
C PRO A 45 3.35 10.50 -3.48
N GLU A 46 3.90 10.98 -4.59
CA GLU A 46 3.97 12.40 -4.94
C GLU A 46 2.57 13.01 -5.14
N SER A 47 1.69 12.28 -5.83
CA SER A 47 0.29 12.70 -6.03
C SER A 47 -0.48 12.69 -4.73
N THR A 48 -0.33 11.65 -3.93
CA THR A 48 -0.99 11.52 -2.62
C THR A 48 -0.61 12.68 -1.68
N LEU A 49 0.67 13.08 -1.64
CA LEU A 49 1.11 14.24 -0.87
C LEU A 49 0.47 15.54 -1.34
N ALA A 50 0.42 15.77 -2.65
CA ALA A 50 -0.25 16.94 -3.21
C ALA A 50 -1.75 16.94 -2.88
N HIS A 51 -2.42 15.81 -2.99
CA HIS A 51 -3.82 15.64 -2.63
C HIS A 51 -4.07 15.86 -1.13
N ALA A 52 -3.19 15.36 -0.25
CA ALA A 52 -3.30 15.58 1.19
C ALA A 52 -3.28 17.05 1.57
N VAL A 53 -2.44 17.86 0.92
CA VAL A 53 -2.40 19.33 1.14
C VAL A 53 -3.72 19.99 0.73
N ILE A 54 -4.32 19.55 -0.39
CA ILE A 54 -5.62 20.08 -0.84
C ILE A 54 -6.72 19.67 0.15
N CYS A 55 -6.77 18.38 0.52
CA CYS A 55 -7.75 17.85 1.47
C CYS A 55 -7.67 18.57 2.82
N ALA A 56 -6.48 18.75 3.36
CA ALA A 56 -6.28 19.48 4.62
C ALA A 56 -6.79 20.92 4.58
N LYS A 57 -6.57 21.65 3.49
CA LYS A 57 -7.08 23.01 3.31
C LYS A 57 -8.61 23.10 3.22
N GLN A 58 -9.24 22.06 2.69
CA GLN A 58 -10.68 22.01 2.48
C GLN A 58 -11.43 21.30 3.62
N GLY A 59 -10.71 20.69 4.59
CA GLY A 59 -11.29 19.85 5.62
C GLY A 59 -11.89 18.54 5.07
N LEU A 60 -11.43 18.10 3.90
CA LEU A 60 -11.96 16.94 3.18
C LEU A 60 -11.34 15.65 3.75
N PRO A 61 -12.16 14.69 4.24
CA PRO A 61 -11.65 13.37 4.67
C PRO A 61 -10.91 12.63 3.55
N MET A 62 -9.88 11.84 3.92
CA MET A 62 -9.07 11.14 2.94
C MET A 62 -8.81 9.68 3.32
N VAL A 63 -8.98 8.77 2.35
CA VAL A 63 -8.63 7.35 2.44
C VAL A 63 -7.52 7.06 1.44
N VAL A 64 -6.40 6.52 1.90
CA VAL A 64 -5.19 6.29 1.11
C VAL A 64 -4.84 4.81 1.04
N GLY A 65 -4.81 4.29 -0.18
CA GLY A 65 -4.29 2.96 -0.51
C GLY A 65 -2.95 2.99 -1.25
N THR A 66 -2.40 4.18 -1.49
CA THR A 66 -1.07 4.36 -2.08
C THR A 66 -0.01 3.77 -1.16
N THR A 67 0.96 3.06 -1.73
CA THR A 67 2.11 2.45 -1.05
C THR A 67 3.43 2.97 -1.63
N GLY A 68 4.56 2.59 -1.04
CA GLY A 68 5.89 2.94 -1.56
C GLY A 68 6.38 4.33 -1.17
N PHE A 69 5.88 4.91 -0.07
CA PHE A 69 6.39 6.16 0.48
C PHE A 69 7.82 5.98 1.03
N SER A 70 8.70 6.97 0.79
CA SER A 70 9.92 7.08 1.58
C SER A 70 9.60 7.52 3.02
N ASP A 71 10.58 7.42 3.94
CA ASP A 71 10.39 7.86 5.32
C ASP A 71 10.04 9.36 5.39
N GLU A 72 10.68 10.18 4.56
CA GLU A 72 10.39 11.62 4.47
C GLU A 72 8.97 11.87 3.95
N GLN A 73 8.55 11.10 2.93
CA GLN A 73 7.19 11.20 2.37
C GLN A 73 6.13 10.77 3.37
N ALA A 74 6.38 9.69 4.12
CA ALA A 74 5.49 9.20 5.16
C ALA A 74 5.32 10.24 6.29
N GLN A 75 6.43 10.86 6.73
CA GLN A 75 6.39 11.96 7.72
C GLN A 75 5.64 13.19 7.20
N ALA A 76 5.87 13.58 5.94
CA ALA A 76 5.17 14.69 5.31
C ALA A 76 3.65 14.43 5.19
N LEU A 77 3.26 13.21 4.83
CA LEU A 77 1.86 12.79 4.77
C LEU A 77 1.20 12.85 6.16
N ALA A 78 1.85 12.29 7.17
CA ALA A 78 1.37 12.33 8.56
C ALA A 78 1.19 13.77 9.06
N ALA A 79 2.14 14.65 8.77
CA ALA A 79 2.06 16.06 9.13
C ALA A 79 0.89 16.78 8.40
N ALA A 80 0.73 16.52 7.10
CA ALA A 80 -0.34 17.15 6.31
C ALA A 80 -1.74 16.70 6.75
N THR A 81 -1.88 15.47 7.23
CA THR A 81 -3.19 14.87 7.59
C THR A 81 -3.52 14.93 9.09
N ALA A 82 -2.63 15.47 9.93
CA ALA A 82 -2.76 15.46 11.39
C ALA A 82 -4.04 16.11 11.95
N GLY A 83 -4.66 17.02 11.19
CA GLY A 83 -5.85 17.77 11.62
C GLY A 83 -7.15 17.38 10.92
N MET A 84 -7.17 16.26 10.17
CA MET A 84 -8.32 15.85 9.37
C MET A 84 -8.66 14.36 9.54
N PRO A 85 -9.90 13.93 9.24
CA PRO A 85 -10.21 12.51 9.18
C PRO A 85 -9.38 11.81 8.10
N PHE A 86 -8.55 10.86 8.51
CA PHE A 86 -7.59 10.19 7.64
C PHE A 86 -7.51 8.70 7.93
N CYS A 87 -7.51 7.87 6.88
CA CYS A 87 -7.31 6.44 6.95
C CYS A 87 -6.32 5.98 5.89
N GLN A 88 -5.27 5.31 6.28
CA GLN A 88 -4.29 4.71 5.36
C GLN A 88 -4.10 3.23 5.66
N ALA A 89 -4.06 2.41 4.60
CA ALA A 89 -3.72 1.00 4.70
C ALA A 89 -3.01 0.52 3.42
N SER A 90 -2.06 -0.39 3.57
CA SER A 90 -1.42 -1.08 2.44
C SER A 90 -2.37 -2.06 1.75
N ASN A 91 -3.43 -2.49 2.46
CA ASN A 91 -4.48 -3.35 1.95
C ASN A 91 -5.77 -3.14 2.74
N PHE A 92 -6.91 -3.02 2.07
CA PHE A 92 -8.22 -2.82 2.68
C PHE A 92 -9.06 -4.11 2.76
N ALA A 93 -8.54 -5.26 2.28
CA ALA A 93 -9.24 -6.53 2.38
C ALA A 93 -9.27 -7.02 3.84
N PRO A 94 -10.47 -7.30 4.41
CA PRO A 94 -10.57 -7.78 5.79
C PRO A 94 -9.78 -9.06 6.05
N GLY A 95 -9.75 -9.99 5.07
CA GLY A 95 -9.00 -11.24 5.18
C GLY A 95 -7.49 -11.04 5.28
N VAL A 96 -6.94 -10.08 4.53
CA VAL A 96 -5.50 -9.73 4.61
C VAL A 96 -5.18 -9.12 5.98
N ASN A 97 -6.00 -8.21 6.48
CA ASN A 97 -5.80 -7.60 7.78
C ASN A 97 -5.95 -8.63 8.93
N LEU A 98 -6.86 -9.59 8.79
CA LEU A 98 -6.96 -10.72 9.71
C LEU A 98 -5.70 -11.59 9.67
N THR A 99 -5.14 -11.86 8.48
CA THR A 99 -3.88 -12.60 8.32
C THR A 99 -2.74 -11.91 9.05
N PHE A 100 -2.63 -10.58 8.98
CA PHE A 100 -1.62 -9.83 9.73
C PHE A 100 -1.77 -10.05 11.25
N LYS A 101 -3.00 -10.02 11.77
CA LYS A 101 -3.26 -10.28 13.21
C LYS A 101 -2.94 -11.71 13.63
N LEU A 102 -3.25 -12.68 12.78
CA LEU A 102 -2.91 -14.08 13.05
C LEU A 102 -1.39 -14.32 13.01
N ALA A 103 -0.69 -13.70 12.06
CA ALA A 103 0.77 -13.77 11.98
C ALA A 103 1.45 -13.11 13.18
N GLU A 104 0.96 -11.95 13.63
CA GLU A 104 1.41 -11.28 14.86
C GLU A 104 1.27 -12.21 16.09
N ALA A 105 0.10 -12.81 16.27
CA ALA A 105 -0.17 -13.71 17.36
C ALA A 105 0.71 -14.97 17.31
N ALA A 106 0.89 -15.55 16.13
CA ALA A 106 1.76 -16.71 15.93
C ALA A 106 3.23 -16.37 16.23
N ALA A 107 3.73 -15.23 15.73
CA ALA A 107 5.08 -14.77 16.00
C ALA A 107 5.33 -14.56 17.49
N MET A 108 4.41 -13.92 18.21
CA MET A 108 4.52 -13.75 19.66
C MET A 108 4.52 -15.07 20.42
N ALA A 109 3.69 -16.04 19.99
CA ALA A 109 3.56 -17.32 20.69
C ALA A 109 4.76 -18.24 20.45
N LEU A 110 5.31 -18.26 19.23
CA LEU A 110 6.40 -19.17 18.83
C LEU A 110 7.78 -18.54 19.04
N GLY A 111 7.89 -17.23 18.98
CA GLY A 111 9.14 -16.50 19.22
C GLY A 111 10.27 -16.99 18.32
N ASN A 112 11.44 -17.19 18.92
CA ASN A 112 12.64 -17.67 18.24
C ASN A 112 12.70 -19.20 18.04
N SER A 113 11.60 -19.93 18.30
CA SER A 113 11.58 -21.37 18.10
C SER A 113 11.37 -21.80 16.63
N VAL A 114 10.96 -20.86 15.76
CA VAL A 114 10.64 -21.11 14.35
C VAL A 114 11.40 -20.17 13.42
N ASP A 115 11.60 -20.60 12.19
CA ASP A 115 12.08 -19.76 11.10
C ASP A 115 10.91 -19.08 10.37
N ILE A 116 11.13 -17.88 9.84
CA ILE A 116 10.10 -17.06 9.20
C ILE A 116 10.48 -16.83 7.75
N GLU A 117 9.61 -17.28 6.85
CA GLU A 117 9.77 -17.07 5.40
C GLU A 117 8.43 -16.62 4.82
N ILE A 118 8.45 -15.50 4.09
CA ILE A 118 7.30 -14.93 3.39
C ILE A 118 7.47 -15.20 1.91
N VAL A 119 6.52 -15.94 1.34
CA VAL A 119 6.49 -16.25 -0.09
C VAL A 119 5.27 -15.57 -0.68
N GLU A 120 5.47 -14.79 -1.75
CA GLU A 120 4.38 -14.11 -2.45
C GLU A 120 4.49 -14.31 -3.96
N ALA A 121 3.35 -14.36 -4.62
CA ALA A 121 3.26 -14.54 -6.06
C ALA A 121 2.26 -13.55 -6.66
N HIS A 122 2.62 -12.92 -7.77
CA HIS A 122 1.76 -12.01 -8.54
C HIS A 122 2.00 -12.17 -10.04
N HIS A 123 1.11 -11.56 -10.82
CA HIS A 123 1.21 -11.51 -12.27
C HIS A 123 2.51 -10.84 -12.74
N ARG A 124 2.91 -11.14 -13.98
CA ARG A 124 4.16 -10.64 -14.63
C ARG A 124 4.28 -9.11 -14.71
N HIS A 125 3.16 -8.39 -14.64
CA HIS A 125 3.13 -6.93 -14.78
C HIS A 125 3.31 -6.17 -13.46
N LYS A 126 3.34 -6.86 -12.31
CA LYS A 126 3.60 -6.21 -11.02
C LYS A 126 5.06 -5.78 -10.92
N ILE A 127 5.28 -4.48 -10.72
CA ILE A 127 6.61 -3.84 -10.78
C ILE A 127 7.36 -3.84 -9.45
N ASP A 128 6.65 -3.75 -8.33
CA ASP A 128 7.24 -3.80 -6.99
C ASP A 128 7.48 -5.25 -6.54
N ALA A 129 8.62 -5.49 -5.88
CA ALA A 129 9.00 -6.79 -5.32
C ALA A 129 9.89 -6.59 -4.06
N PRO A 130 9.52 -7.16 -2.90
CA PRO A 130 8.25 -7.84 -2.59
C PRO A 130 7.03 -6.92 -2.70
N SER A 131 5.82 -7.50 -2.71
CA SER A 131 4.59 -6.70 -2.69
C SER A 131 4.45 -5.90 -1.39
N GLY A 132 3.75 -4.76 -1.42
CA GLY A 132 3.47 -3.96 -0.23
C GLY A 132 2.80 -4.78 0.89
N THR A 133 1.92 -5.72 0.53
CA THR A 133 1.27 -6.64 1.49
C THR A 133 2.30 -7.57 2.15
N ALA A 134 3.24 -8.11 1.38
CA ALA A 134 4.30 -8.98 1.93
C ALA A 134 5.24 -8.19 2.86
N LEU A 135 5.61 -6.96 2.49
CA LEU A 135 6.40 -6.09 3.35
C LEU A 135 5.65 -5.76 4.65
N SER A 136 4.37 -5.39 4.59
CA SER A 136 3.55 -5.14 5.78
C SER A 136 3.44 -6.38 6.68
N LEU A 137 3.34 -7.59 6.11
CA LEU A 137 3.37 -8.83 6.86
C LEU A 137 4.71 -9.00 7.59
N GLY A 138 5.82 -8.74 6.89
CA GLY A 138 7.17 -8.75 7.49
C GLY A 138 7.32 -7.75 8.63
N GLU A 139 6.82 -6.54 8.47
CA GLU A 139 6.84 -5.50 9.51
C GLU A 139 6.06 -5.91 10.76
N VAL A 140 4.86 -6.48 10.59
CA VAL A 140 4.03 -6.96 11.69
C VAL A 140 4.76 -8.05 12.47
N VAL A 141 5.36 -9.01 11.79
CA VAL A 141 6.11 -10.11 12.40
C VAL A 141 7.39 -9.61 13.06
N ALA A 142 8.15 -8.75 12.38
CA ALA A 142 9.37 -8.15 12.94
C ALA A 142 9.06 -7.38 14.23
N LYS A 143 8.04 -6.54 14.22
CA LYS A 143 7.59 -5.79 15.39
C LYS A 143 7.17 -6.70 16.55
N ALA A 144 6.41 -7.77 16.26
CA ALA A 144 5.99 -8.75 17.26
C ALA A 144 7.18 -9.43 17.95
N LEU A 145 8.29 -9.61 17.25
CA LEU A 145 9.54 -10.21 17.74
C LEU A 145 10.55 -9.19 18.28
N GLY A 146 10.22 -7.90 18.30
CA GLY A 146 11.14 -6.83 18.70
C GLY A 146 12.33 -6.66 17.74
N ARG A 147 12.15 -7.00 16.45
CA ARG A 147 13.16 -6.89 15.39
C ARG A 147 12.90 -5.66 14.53
N ASP A 148 13.96 -5.10 13.96
CA ASP A 148 13.90 -4.11 12.88
C ASP A 148 13.90 -4.84 11.55
N LEU A 149 12.82 -4.71 10.75
CA LEU A 149 12.72 -5.38 9.46
C LEU A 149 13.85 -4.96 8.51
N SER A 150 14.30 -3.70 8.56
CA SER A 150 15.39 -3.22 7.71
C SER A 150 16.71 -3.96 7.92
N GLN A 151 16.91 -4.55 9.10
CA GLN A 151 18.08 -5.33 9.47
C GLN A 151 17.82 -6.85 9.36
N ALA A 152 16.59 -7.29 9.61
CA ALA A 152 16.23 -8.69 9.65
C ALA A 152 15.82 -9.27 8.27
N ALA A 153 15.43 -8.42 7.31
CA ALA A 153 14.94 -8.87 6.01
C ALA A 153 16.06 -9.45 5.13
N VAL A 154 15.77 -10.61 4.51
CA VAL A 154 16.60 -11.25 3.49
C VAL A 154 15.78 -11.43 2.23
N TYR A 155 16.08 -10.65 1.19
CA TYR A 155 15.36 -10.64 -0.09
C TYR A 155 15.98 -11.63 -1.08
N GLY A 156 15.54 -12.89 -0.97
CA GLY A 156 16.08 -13.97 -1.80
C GLY A 156 17.40 -14.54 -1.29
N ARG A 157 17.72 -15.74 -1.74
CA ARG A 157 19.02 -16.40 -1.49
C ARG A 157 19.49 -17.05 -2.79
N GLU A 158 20.77 -16.90 -3.11
CA GLU A 158 21.38 -17.47 -4.32
C GLU A 158 22.74 -18.07 -3.98
N GLY A 159 23.07 -19.18 -4.62
CA GLY A 159 24.36 -19.86 -4.47
C GLY A 159 24.55 -20.51 -3.10
N ARG A 160 25.78 -20.47 -2.59
CA ARG A 160 26.17 -21.09 -1.31
C ARG A 160 26.19 -20.03 -0.21
N THR A 161 25.04 -19.78 0.40
CA THR A 161 24.85 -18.71 1.40
C THR A 161 25.21 -19.08 2.83
N GLY A 162 25.57 -20.35 3.07
CA GLY A 162 25.74 -20.88 4.43
C GLY A 162 24.40 -21.20 5.11
N ALA A 163 24.47 -21.48 6.41
CA ALA A 163 23.28 -21.72 7.20
C ALA A 163 22.47 -20.42 7.38
N ARG A 164 21.15 -20.57 7.45
CA ARG A 164 20.23 -19.46 7.71
C ARG A 164 20.49 -18.89 9.13
N ASP A 165 20.58 -17.59 9.25
CA ASP A 165 20.53 -16.91 10.54
C ASP A 165 19.08 -16.93 11.09
N ARG A 166 18.95 -17.27 12.38
CA ARG A 166 17.64 -17.40 13.05
C ARG A 166 16.86 -16.09 13.15
N ASP A 167 17.56 -14.98 13.24
CA ASP A 167 16.93 -13.68 13.40
C ASP A 167 16.43 -13.06 12.09
N THR A 168 16.68 -13.72 10.96
CA THR A 168 16.23 -13.23 9.66
C THR A 168 14.75 -13.49 9.41
N ILE A 169 14.15 -12.62 8.60
CA ILE A 169 12.84 -12.80 7.97
C ILE A 169 13.08 -12.88 6.46
N GLY A 170 12.88 -14.08 5.88
CA GLY A 170 13.13 -14.29 4.45
C GLY A 170 11.94 -13.85 3.60
N PHE A 171 12.26 -13.36 2.40
CA PHE A 171 11.27 -13.04 1.37
C PHE A 171 11.59 -13.77 0.07
N SER A 172 10.59 -14.38 -0.55
CA SER A 172 10.67 -14.99 -1.86
C SER A 172 9.54 -14.47 -2.74
N THR A 173 9.90 -13.88 -3.86
CA THR A 173 8.97 -13.22 -4.76
C THR A 173 8.84 -13.99 -6.07
N ILE A 174 7.62 -14.31 -6.48
CA ILE A 174 7.30 -14.95 -7.74
C ILE A 174 6.53 -13.97 -8.63
N ARG A 175 6.94 -13.84 -9.91
CA ARG A 175 6.25 -13.08 -10.94
C ARG A 175 6.03 -14.00 -12.14
N ALA A 176 4.77 -14.40 -12.39
CA ALA A 176 4.45 -15.36 -13.45
C ALA A 176 3.01 -15.22 -13.93
N GLY A 177 2.82 -15.39 -15.23
CA GLY A 177 1.49 -15.44 -15.85
C GLY A 177 0.60 -14.26 -15.50
N ASP A 178 -0.63 -14.56 -15.23
CA ASP A 178 -1.70 -13.61 -14.86
C ASP A 178 -2.23 -13.89 -13.42
N VAL A 179 -1.36 -14.40 -12.56
CA VAL A 179 -1.69 -14.67 -11.15
C VAL A 179 -2.12 -13.37 -10.48
N VAL A 180 -3.29 -13.38 -9.84
CA VAL A 180 -3.85 -12.15 -9.23
C VAL A 180 -3.02 -11.68 -8.05
N GLY A 181 -2.63 -12.61 -7.18
CA GLY A 181 -1.83 -12.32 -6.00
C GLY A 181 -2.38 -12.99 -4.76
#